data_8f07d3b38aac7a86b9237bc069a4e8a7
#
_entry.id   8f07d3b38aac7a86b9237bc069a4e8a7
#
_cell.length_a   1.000
_cell.length_b   1.000
_cell.length_c   1.000
_cell.angle_alpha   90.00
_cell.angle_beta   90.00
_cell.angle_gamma   90.00
#
_symmetry.space_group_name_H-M   'P 1'
#
loop_
_entity.id
_entity.type
_entity.pdbx_description
1 polymer ?
#
loop_
_entity_poly.entity_id
_entity_poly.type
_entity_poly.pdbx_seq_one_letter_code
_entity_poly.pdbx_strand_id
1 'polypeptide(L)' 'FPTRRSSDLIERFEQLEAEKKDVTEQQKELMAEAKGRGYDTKVMKKVIALRKRKPDEIAEEEAIIEMYKSALGMQ' A
#
# COMPACT_ATOMS: atom_id res chain seq x y z
N PHE A 1 37.93 3.28 -12.81
CA PHE A 1 36.52 3.29 -12.46
C PHE A 1 35.82 4.36 -13.30
N PRO A 2 34.82 3.97 -14.10
CA PRO A 2 34.16 4.94 -14.96
C PRO A 2 33.25 5.85 -14.13
N THR A 3 33.80 6.92 -13.61
CA THR A 3 33.14 7.84 -12.73
C THR A 3 31.89 8.49 -13.35
N ARG A 4 31.92 8.74 -14.67
CA ARG A 4 30.78 9.36 -15.37
C ARG A 4 29.51 8.50 -15.34
N ARG A 5 29.65 7.19 -15.56
CA ARG A 5 28.48 6.27 -15.54
C ARG A 5 27.91 6.14 -14.13
N SER A 6 28.80 6.09 -13.13
CA SER A 6 28.39 6.01 -11.73
C SER A 6 27.62 7.27 -11.32
N SER A 7 28.12 8.46 -11.72
CA SER A 7 27.45 9.73 -11.42
C SER A 7 26.08 9.80 -12.07
N ASP A 8 25.97 9.38 -13.33
CA ASP A 8 24.70 9.40 -14.05
C ASP A 8 23.67 8.51 -13.38
N LEU A 9 24.06 7.30 -13.00
CA LEU A 9 23.16 6.36 -12.32
C LEU A 9 22.74 6.87 -10.94
N ILE A 10 23.66 7.46 -10.21
CA ILE A 10 23.37 8.03 -8.90
C ILE A 10 22.39 9.20 -9.04
N GLU A 11 22.63 10.10 -9.97
CA GLU A 11 21.74 11.23 -10.20
C GLU A 11 20.35 10.80 -10.61
N ARG A 12 20.25 9.79 -11.46
CA ARG A 12 18.95 9.21 -11.87
C ARG A 12 18.21 8.59 -10.71
N PHE A 13 18.93 7.88 -9.85
CA PHE A 13 18.34 7.30 -8.65
C PHE A 13 17.84 8.38 -7.69
N GLU A 14 18.63 9.41 -7.46
CA GLU A 14 18.24 10.53 -6.59
C GLU A 14 17.01 11.25 -7.12
N GLN A 15 16.93 11.43 -8.44
CA GLN A 15 15.75 12.03 -9.06
C GLN A 15 14.51 11.17 -8.83
N LEU A 16 14.63 9.86 -8.96
CA LEU A 16 13.53 8.95 -8.70
C LEU A 16 13.11 8.94 -7.24
N GLU A 17 14.08 9.08 -6.33
CA GLU A 17 13.77 9.22 -4.90
C GLU A 17 12.96 10.49 -4.62
N ALA A 18 13.34 11.59 -5.26
CA ALA A 18 12.62 12.85 -5.11
C ALA A 18 11.19 12.73 -5.65
N GLU A 19 11.00 12.09 -6.80
CA GLU A 19 9.68 11.83 -7.37
C GLU A 19 8.85 10.93 -6.48
N LYS A 20 9.46 9.90 -5.92
CA LYS A 20 8.79 8.97 -4.99
C LYS A 20 8.30 9.71 -3.74
N LYS A 21 9.15 10.58 -3.19
CA LYS A 21 8.80 11.38 -2.02
C LYS A 21 7.63 12.29 -2.32
N ASP A 22 7.65 12.94 -3.48
CA ASP A 22 6.59 13.84 -3.93
C ASP A 22 5.25 13.10 -4.03
N VAL A 23 5.27 11.93 -4.68
CA VAL A 23 4.08 11.09 -4.81
C VAL A 23 3.58 10.62 -3.44
N THR A 24 4.49 10.25 -2.54
CA THR A 24 4.15 9.84 -1.18
C THR A 24 3.46 10.98 -0.42
N GLU A 25 3.94 12.20 -0.57
CA GLU A 25 3.30 13.37 0.05
C GLU A 25 1.91 13.62 -0.52
N GLN A 26 1.73 13.46 -1.82
CA GLN A 26 0.42 13.56 -2.45
C GLN A 26 -0.55 12.51 -1.92
N GLN A 27 -0.09 11.30 -1.69
CA GLN A 27 -0.90 10.24 -1.09
C GLN A 27 -1.33 10.61 0.34
N LYS A 28 -0.43 11.20 1.12
CA LYS A 28 -0.74 11.65 2.48
C LYS A 28 -1.78 12.76 2.47
N GLU A 29 -1.65 13.70 1.56
CA GLU A 29 -2.62 14.79 1.40
C GLU A 29 -4.01 14.25 1.03
N LEU A 30 -4.05 13.27 0.15
CA LEU A 30 -5.30 12.63 -0.26
C LEU A 30 -5.97 11.92 0.92
N MET A 31 -5.19 11.23 1.74
CA MET A 31 -5.71 10.57 2.95
C MET A 31 -6.18 11.58 4.00
N ALA A 32 -5.47 12.69 4.14
CA ALA A 32 -5.89 13.77 5.02
C ALA A 32 -7.22 14.38 4.57
N GLU A 33 -7.40 14.54 3.27
CA GLU A 33 -8.67 15.00 2.70
C GLU A 33 -9.80 14.00 2.98
N ALA A 34 -9.55 12.72 2.80
CA ALA A 34 -10.52 11.67 3.09
C ALA A 34 -10.94 11.70 4.56
N LYS A 35 -9.99 11.85 5.46
CA LYS A 35 -10.24 11.96 6.90
C LYS A 35 -11.08 13.20 7.21
N GLY A 36 -10.76 14.32 6.57
CA GLY A 36 -11.52 15.58 6.71
C GLY A 36 -12.95 15.45 6.24
N ARG A 37 -13.24 14.56 5.30
CA ARG A 37 -14.59 14.28 4.82
C ARG A 37 -15.32 13.22 5.66
N GLY A 38 -14.70 12.70 6.71
CA GLY A 38 -15.30 11.74 7.63
C GLY A 38 -15.11 10.28 7.25
N TYR A 39 -14.25 9.97 6.29
CA TYR A 39 -13.95 8.58 5.93
C TYR A 39 -12.99 7.95 6.92
N ASP A 40 -13.15 6.65 7.13
CA ASP A 40 -12.23 5.87 7.96
C ASP A 40 -11.01 5.47 7.12
N THR A 41 -9.89 6.16 7.35
CA THR A 41 -8.66 5.94 6.58
C THR A 41 -8.06 4.56 6.80
N LYS A 42 -8.25 3.95 7.97
CA LYS A 42 -7.78 2.59 8.26
C LYS A 42 -8.49 1.58 7.36
N VAL A 43 -9.81 1.70 7.26
CA VAL A 43 -10.61 0.83 6.40
C VAL A 43 -10.27 1.07 4.94
N MET A 44 -10.09 2.32 4.53
CA MET A 44 -9.68 2.66 3.17
C MET A 44 -8.36 1.99 2.79
N LYS A 45 -7.38 2.03 3.67
CA LYS A 45 -6.08 1.37 3.44
C LYS A 45 -6.23 -0.14 3.30
N LYS A 46 -7.10 -0.76 4.11
CA LYS A 46 -7.38 -2.18 4.01
C LYS A 46 -8.03 -2.54 2.68
N VAL A 47 -8.98 -1.74 2.22
CA VAL A 47 -9.63 -1.94 0.93
C VAL A 47 -8.63 -1.81 -0.22
N ILE A 48 -7.76 -0.81 -0.16
CA ILE A 48 -6.71 -0.61 -1.16
C ILE A 48 -5.77 -1.83 -1.21
N ALA A 49 -5.37 -2.34 -0.04
CA ALA A 49 -4.52 -3.52 0.05
C ALA A 49 -5.22 -4.76 -0.54
N LEU A 50 -6.52 -4.93 -0.27
CA LEU A 50 -7.30 -6.03 -0.84
C LEU A 50 -7.39 -5.95 -2.35
N ARG A 51 -7.52 -4.76 -2.91
CA ARG A 51 -7.59 -4.57 -4.37
C ARG A 51 -6.30 -4.96 -5.09
N LYS A 52 -5.18 -4.96 -4.39
CA LYS A 52 -3.88 -5.37 -4.95
C LYS A 52 -3.67 -6.88 -4.90
N ARG A 53 -4.47 -7.60 -4.12
CA ARG A 53 -4.34 -9.04 -3.94
C ARG A 53 -5.12 -9.79 -5.01
N LYS A 54 -4.64 -10.99 -5.33
CA LYS A 54 -5.35 -11.86 -6.27
C LYS A 54 -6.63 -12.38 -5.63
N PRO A 55 -7.72 -12.51 -6.39
CA PRO A 55 -8.98 -13.04 -5.84
C PRO A 55 -8.85 -14.41 -5.18
N ASP A 56 -8.00 -15.28 -5.71
CA ASP A 56 -7.75 -16.63 -5.15
C ASP A 56 -7.18 -16.54 -3.75
N GLU A 57 -6.21 -15.64 -3.53
CA GLU A 57 -5.57 -15.44 -2.23
C GLU A 57 -6.58 -14.93 -1.20
N ILE A 58 -7.45 -14.02 -1.61
CA ILE A 58 -8.49 -13.46 -0.74
C ILE A 58 -9.48 -14.55 -0.36
N ALA A 59 -9.94 -15.33 -1.30
CA ALA A 59 -10.89 -16.43 -1.06
C ALA A 59 -10.29 -17.47 -0.13
N GLU A 60 -9.01 -17.82 -0.32
CA GLU A 60 -8.32 -18.78 0.53
C GLU A 60 -8.18 -18.27 1.97
N GLU A 61 -7.80 -17.01 2.13
CA GLU A 61 -7.68 -16.40 3.45
C GLU A 61 -9.03 -16.32 4.16
N GLU A 62 -10.08 -15.93 3.46
CA GLU A 62 -11.42 -15.88 4.02
C GLU A 62 -11.91 -17.25 4.48
N ALA A 63 -11.61 -18.30 3.71
CA ALA A 63 -11.95 -19.66 4.07
C ALA A 63 -11.23 -20.09 5.37
N ILE A 64 -9.97 -19.74 5.50
CA ILE A 64 -9.17 -20.05 6.69
C ILE A 64 -9.72 -19.28 7.90
N ILE A 65 -10.03 -18.02 7.73
CA ILE A 65 -10.64 -17.19 8.79
C ILE A 65 -11.95 -17.81 9.27
N GLU A 66 -12.79 -18.24 8.36
CA GLU A 66 -14.06 -18.89 8.69
C GLU A 66 -13.85 -20.18 9.48
N MET A 67 -12.86 -20.97 9.13
CA MET A 67 -12.51 -22.18 9.86
C MET A 67 -12.13 -21.86 11.31
N TYR A 68 -11.30 -20.85 11.53
CA TYR A 68 -10.90 -20.44 12.88
C TYR A 68 -12.08 -19.88 13.66
N LYS A 69 -12.93 -19.10 13.04
CA LYS A 69 -14.14 -18.58 13.68
C LYS A 69 -15.06 -19.69 14.12
N SER A 70 -15.28 -20.68 13.28
CA SER A 70 -16.11 -21.84 13.59
C SER A 70 -15.53 -22.61 14.77
N ALA A 71 -14.22 -22.83 14.79
CA ALA A 71 -13.53 -23.54 15.87
C ALA A 71 -13.65 -22.80 17.20
N LEU A 72 -13.70 -21.46 17.17
CA LEU A 72 -13.83 -20.61 18.35
C LEU A 72 -15.29 -20.34 18.74
N GLY A 73 -16.25 -20.84 17.96
CA GLY A 73 -17.66 -20.55 18.18
C GLY A 73 -18.08 -19.15 17.76
N MET A 74 -17.28 -18.47 16.98
CA MET A 74 -17.60 -17.14 16.42
C MET A 74 -18.38 -17.29 15.13
N GLN A 75 -19.30 -16.38 14.90
CA GLN A 75 -20.03 -16.31 13.66
C GLN A 75 -19.82 -14.98 12.95
#